data_0b8e24916f3cf52fd210a153c3aa830d
#
_entry.id   0b8e24916f3cf52fd210a153c3aa830d
#
_cell.length_a   1.000
_cell.length_b   1.000
_cell.length_c   1.000
_cell.angle_alpha   90.00
_cell.angle_beta   90.00
_cell.angle_gamma   90.00
#
_symmetry.space_group_name_H-M   'P 1'
#
loop_
_entity.id
_entity.type
_entity.pdbx_description
1 polymer ?
#
loop_
_entity_poly.entity_id
_entity_poly.type
_entity_poly.pdbx_seq_one_letter_code
_entity_poly.pdbx_strand_id
1 'polypeptide(L)'
;MPLDNNSIETLSVNAVKNSIVMSELLAQFIADNDKEPSWDGFVYIYGDKSKAKSKLKGRMPVQVKGTECDDHSKDTISFKMPTVDLRNYLYDGGCILFVVYIGNHGLTNKIYYVELTPVKLRKLLEEAKGQDHKTVYLKEFPADNNKKTTIFLNCLQNCQRQSNIKEEKLFTLKELSAQGVLENVVIPVSGVGKMDPQMALVKNEIYLYAKIKGSTILQPLDIIPQDIHMQQSMDALITINDKVFYTNYKVTKSAKET
;
A
#
# COMPACT_ATOMS: atom_id res chain seq x y z
N MET A 1 28.96 21.20 -1.94
CA MET A 1 29.50 20.06 -2.70
C MET A 1 28.39 19.02 -2.78
N PRO A 2 28.07 18.43 -3.93
CA PRO A 2 27.06 17.37 -3.99
C PRO A 2 27.48 16.19 -3.11
N LEU A 3 26.49 15.49 -2.59
CA LEU A 3 26.73 14.26 -1.80
C LEU A 3 27.19 13.11 -2.71
N ASP A 4 28.08 12.26 -2.23
CA ASP A 4 28.40 11.03 -2.94
C ASP A 4 27.28 9.98 -2.80
N ASN A 5 27.26 9.01 -3.71
CA ASN A 5 26.21 8.00 -3.74
C ASN A 5 26.10 7.19 -2.45
N ASN A 6 27.21 6.89 -1.80
CA ASN A 6 27.23 6.12 -0.56
C ASN A 6 26.62 6.92 0.61
N SER A 7 26.92 8.23 0.67
CA SER A 7 26.30 9.13 1.63
C SER A 7 24.78 9.27 1.40
N ILE A 8 24.35 9.39 0.14
CA ILE A 8 22.92 9.47 -0.21
C ILE A 8 22.21 8.18 0.22
N GLU A 9 22.78 7.02 -0.06
CA GLU A 9 22.24 5.71 0.32
C GLU A 9 22.10 5.61 1.85
N THR A 10 23.19 5.85 2.58
CA THR A 10 23.21 5.78 4.04
C THR A 10 22.20 6.74 4.68
N LEU A 11 22.13 7.99 4.22
CA LEU A 11 21.17 8.96 4.72
C LEU A 11 19.73 8.54 4.44
N SER A 12 19.47 7.98 3.27
CA SER A 12 18.13 7.53 2.86
C SER A 12 17.66 6.33 3.68
N VAL A 13 18.51 5.33 3.86
CA VAL A 13 18.22 4.16 4.71
C VAL A 13 17.98 4.61 6.16
N ASN A 14 18.82 5.50 6.70
CA ASN A 14 18.65 6.02 8.06
C ASN A 14 17.37 6.83 8.23
N ALA A 15 16.96 7.64 7.24
CA ALA A 15 15.69 8.36 7.28
C ALA A 15 14.49 7.40 7.40
N VAL A 16 14.46 6.33 6.59
CA VAL A 16 13.41 5.31 6.66
C VAL A 16 13.45 4.56 7.99
N LYS A 17 14.63 4.11 8.44
CA LYS A 17 14.82 3.44 9.75
C LYS A 17 14.29 4.28 10.90
N ASN A 18 14.68 5.55 10.97
CA ASN A 18 14.26 6.50 12.00
C ASN A 18 12.74 6.74 11.96
N SER A 19 12.16 6.85 10.76
CA SER A 19 10.72 7.01 10.61
C SER A 19 9.93 5.79 11.10
N ILE A 20 10.42 4.57 10.84
CA ILE A 20 9.74 3.31 11.21
C ILE A 20 9.90 3.00 12.71
N VAL A 21 11.09 3.24 13.28
CA VAL A 21 11.38 2.89 14.69
C VAL A 21 10.45 3.57 15.68
N MET A 22 9.88 4.71 15.31
CA MET A 22 8.90 5.45 16.12
C MET A 22 7.53 4.76 16.18
N SER A 23 7.28 3.75 15.33
CA SER A 23 6.03 2.99 15.33
C SER A 23 6.10 1.82 16.32
N GLU A 24 5.20 1.79 17.29
CA GLU A 24 5.21 0.82 18.39
C GLU A 24 5.05 -0.65 17.92
N LEU A 25 4.39 -0.86 16.78
CA LEU A 25 4.06 -2.18 16.25
C LEU A 25 4.98 -2.62 15.10
N LEU A 26 5.97 -1.80 14.72
CA LEU A 26 6.92 -2.11 13.65
C LEU A 26 8.33 -2.29 14.21
N ALA A 27 9.10 -3.19 13.59
CA ALA A 27 10.54 -3.31 13.83
C ALA A 27 11.25 -3.49 12.49
N GLN A 28 12.21 -2.61 12.22
CA GLN A 28 12.94 -2.59 10.96
C GLN A 28 14.25 -3.38 11.06
N PHE A 29 14.59 -4.07 9.96
CA PHE A 29 15.89 -4.72 9.71
C PHE A 29 16.28 -4.36 8.29
N ILE A 30 16.74 -3.13 8.11
CA ILE A 30 17.13 -2.57 6.82
C ILE A 30 18.64 -2.32 6.92
N ALA A 31 19.41 -2.90 6.01
CA ALA A 31 20.85 -2.70 5.92
C ALA A 31 21.16 -1.52 4.99
N ASP A 32 22.22 -0.82 5.28
CA ASP A 32 22.90 0.11 4.40
C ASP A 32 24.15 -0.55 3.84
N ASN A 33 24.54 -0.20 2.61
CA ASN A 33 25.66 -0.81 1.89
C ASN A 33 25.57 -2.34 1.74
N ASP A 34 24.35 -2.86 1.69
CA ASP A 34 24.14 -4.28 1.43
C ASP A 34 24.21 -4.55 -0.08
N LYS A 35 24.81 -5.68 -0.43
CA LYS A 35 24.92 -6.14 -1.81
C LYS A 35 23.83 -7.16 -2.17
N GLU A 36 22.80 -7.30 -1.31
CA GLU A 36 21.66 -8.13 -1.67
C GLU A 36 20.95 -7.56 -2.91
N PRO A 37 20.71 -8.38 -3.94
CA PRO A 37 20.05 -7.90 -5.14
C PRO A 37 18.58 -7.60 -4.84
N SER A 38 18.14 -6.40 -5.19
CA SER A 38 16.75 -5.95 -5.20
C SER A 38 16.08 -5.65 -3.86
N TRP A 39 16.66 -5.96 -2.70
CA TRP A 39 16.10 -5.64 -1.38
C TRP A 39 17.18 -5.06 -0.45
N ASP A 40 16.76 -4.15 0.43
CA ASP A 40 17.61 -3.60 1.48
C ASP A 40 17.25 -4.18 2.87
N GLY A 41 16.22 -5.02 2.94
CA GLY A 41 15.82 -5.69 4.17
C GLY A 41 14.33 -5.85 4.38
N PHE A 42 13.91 -5.89 5.65
CA PHE A 42 12.55 -6.21 6.04
C PHE A 42 12.04 -5.32 7.17
N VAL A 43 10.72 -5.14 7.21
CA VAL A 43 10.02 -4.58 8.37
C VAL A 43 9.09 -5.64 8.95
N TYR A 44 9.26 -5.95 10.22
CA TYR A 44 8.42 -6.87 10.97
C TYR A 44 7.22 -6.14 11.55
N ILE A 45 6.04 -6.76 11.47
CA ILE A 45 4.77 -6.21 11.90
C ILE A 45 4.25 -7.06 13.07
N TYR A 46 3.94 -6.43 14.19
CA TYR A 46 3.45 -7.10 15.40
C TYR A 46 2.01 -6.73 15.72
N GLY A 47 1.31 -7.63 16.43
CA GLY A 47 -0.07 -7.43 16.86
C GLY A 47 -0.22 -6.57 18.12
N ASP A 48 0.87 -6.41 18.90
CA ASP A 48 0.91 -5.52 20.06
C ASP A 48 2.32 -4.97 20.33
N LYS A 49 2.40 -4.04 21.28
CA LYS A 49 3.63 -3.30 21.63
C LYS A 49 4.71 -4.15 22.29
N SER A 50 4.39 -5.34 22.78
CA SER A 50 5.39 -6.23 23.40
C SER A 50 6.42 -6.74 22.40
N LYS A 51 6.07 -6.74 21.12
CA LYS A 51 6.86 -7.32 20.03
C LYS A 51 7.32 -8.74 20.31
N ALA A 52 6.54 -9.48 21.12
CA ALA A 52 6.81 -10.88 21.42
C ALA A 52 6.70 -11.73 20.14
N LYS A 53 7.48 -12.81 20.05
CA LYS A 53 7.45 -13.73 18.89
C LYS A 53 6.05 -14.26 18.59
N SER A 54 5.24 -14.53 19.62
CA SER A 54 3.84 -14.99 19.49
C SER A 54 2.89 -13.93 18.92
N LYS A 55 3.32 -12.68 18.86
CA LYS A 55 2.55 -11.54 18.34
C LYS A 55 2.99 -11.11 16.95
N LEU A 56 3.97 -11.79 16.38
CA LEU A 56 4.43 -11.51 15.01
C LEU A 56 3.30 -11.81 14.00
N LYS A 57 2.93 -10.81 13.22
CA LYS A 57 1.96 -10.93 12.10
C LYS A 57 2.64 -11.32 10.78
N GLY A 58 3.89 -10.90 10.59
CA GLY A 58 4.70 -11.18 9.43
C GLY A 58 5.80 -10.15 9.22
N ARG A 59 6.45 -10.25 8.08
CA ARG A 59 7.46 -9.29 7.64
C ARG A 59 7.17 -8.84 6.22
N MET A 60 7.53 -7.60 5.90
CA MET A 60 7.37 -7.00 4.59
C MET A 60 8.74 -6.65 4.03
N PRO A 61 9.13 -7.15 2.83
CA PRO A 61 10.34 -6.74 2.17
C PRO A 61 10.29 -5.24 1.85
N VAL A 62 11.44 -4.57 1.93
CA VAL A 62 11.55 -3.16 1.61
C VAL A 62 12.78 -2.88 0.75
N GLN A 63 12.65 -1.90 -0.15
CA GLN A 63 13.73 -1.31 -0.92
C GLN A 63 13.75 0.19 -0.66
N VAL A 64 14.94 0.75 -0.49
CA VAL A 64 15.15 2.20 -0.29
C VAL A 64 16.04 2.74 -1.42
N LYS A 65 15.60 3.80 -2.06
CA LYS A 65 16.40 4.55 -3.05
C LYS A 65 16.56 5.98 -2.57
N GLY A 66 17.74 6.52 -2.72
CA GLY A 66 18.04 7.91 -2.39
C GLY A 66 18.20 8.77 -3.64
N THR A 67 17.83 10.04 -3.53
CA THR A 67 18.08 11.04 -4.54
C THR A 67 18.36 12.38 -3.88
N GLU A 68 19.43 13.06 -4.27
CA GLU A 68 19.69 14.43 -3.82
C GLU A 68 18.68 15.37 -4.50
N CYS A 69 17.83 16.01 -3.71
CA CYS A 69 16.78 16.90 -4.20
C CYS A 69 16.32 17.85 -3.08
N ASP A 70 16.38 19.14 -3.32
CA ASP A 70 15.94 20.16 -2.36
C ASP A 70 14.43 20.48 -2.47
N ASP A 71 13.77 20.07 -3.56
CA ASP A 71 12.32 20.28 -3.74
C ASP A 71 11.52 19.24 -2.98
N HIS A 72 11.12 19.59 -1.77
CA HIS A 72 10.25 18.78 -0.91
C HIS A 72 8.77 19.20 -0.96
N SER A 73 8.36 20.03 -1.94
CA SER A 73 7.00 20.58 -2.01
C SER A 73 5.95 19.58 -2.48
N LYS A 74 6.36 18.53 -3.19
CA LYS A 74 5.44 17.57 -3.83
C LYS A 74 4.94 16.51 -2.86
N ASP A 75 3.65 16.19 -2.93
CA ASP A 75 3.04 15.07 -2.19
C ASP A 75 3.15 13.74 -2.94
N THR A 76 3.37 13.80 -4.25
CA THR A 76 3.55 12.63 -5.12
C THR A 76 4.70 12.84 -6.08
N ILE A 77 5.53 11.81 -6.25
CA ILE A 77 6.66 11.80 -7.18
C ILE A 77 6.56 10.63 -8.15
N SER A 78 7.26 10.73 -9.27
CA SER A 78 7.47 9.61 -10.19
C SER A 78 8.90 9.09 -10.06
N PHE A 79 9.07 7.77 -10.12
CA PHE A 79 10.37 7.12 -10.09
C PHE A 79 10.46 6.04 -11.16
N LYS A 80 11.60 5.98 -11.85
CA LYS A 80 11.83 5.03 -12.95
C LYS A 80 12.49 3.77 -12.40
N MET A 81 11.73 2.66 -12.38
CA MET A 81 12.19 1.36 -11.87
C MET A 81 12.62 0.44 -13.00
N PRO A 82 13.73 -0.32 -12.83
CA PRO A 82 14.04 -1.44 -13.71
C PRO A 82 12.94 -2.50 -13.64
N THR A 83 12.51 -3.02 -14.80
CA THR A 83 11.49 -4.08 -14.83
C THR A 83 11.99 -5.40 -14.26
N VAL A 84 13.30 -5.62 -14.25
CA VAL A 84 13.92 -6.78 -13.58
C VAL A 84 13.65 -6.76 -12.08
N ASP A 85 13.76 -5.60 -11.41
CA ASP A 85 13.45 -5.47 -9.98
C ASP A 85 11.95 -5.70 -9.72
N LEU A 86 11.08 -5.16 -10.58
CA LEU A 86 9.63 -5.39 -10.44
C LEU A 86 9.28 -6.88 -10.57
N ARG A 87 9.98 -7.65 -11.45
CA ARG A 87 9.81 -9.10 -11.53
C ARG A 87 10.30 -9.81 -10.27
N ASN A 88 11.47 -9.42 -9.74
CA ASN A 88 12.00 -9.99 -8.51
C ASN A 88 11.02 -9.77 -7.35
N TYR A 89 10.47 -8.56 -7.20
CA TYR A 89 9.46 -8.28 -6.18
C TYR A 89 8.18 -9.11 -6.38
N LEU A 90 7.75 -9.33 -7.62
CA LEU A 90 6.60 -10.19 -7.90
C LEU A 90 6.85 -11.64 -7.49
N TYR A 91 8.03 -12.19 -7.78
CA TYR A 91 8.40 -13.56 -7.39
C TYR A 91 8.50 -13.73 -5.87
N ASP A 92 8.94 -12.71 -5.15
CA ASP A 92 9.03 -12.72 -3.67
C ASP A 92 7.68 -12.38 -2.99
N GLY A 93 6.64 -12.08 -3.78
CA GLY A 93 5.28 -11.83 -3.27
C GLY A 93 5.00 -10.39 -2.86
N GLY A 94 5.81 -9.43 -3.27
CA GLY A 94 5.60 -8.00 -3.07
C GLY A 94 6.70 -7.31 -2.27
N CYS A 95 6.69 -5.97 -2.34
CA CYS A 95 7.69 -5.11 -1.70
C CYS A 95 7.08 -3.74 -1.38
N ILE A 96 7.58 -3.04 -0.37
CA ILE A 96 7.37 -1.59 -0.24
C ILE A 96 8.64 -0.89 -0.71
N LEU A 97 8.50 -0.09 -1.76
CA LEU A 97 9.57 0.77 -2.27
C LEU A 97 9.49 2.12 -1.58
N PHE A 98 10.62 2.57 -1.05
CA PHE A 98 10.84 3.93 -0.58
C PHE A 98 11.76 4.68 -1.52
N VAL A 99 11.45 5.96 -1.78
CA VAL A 99 12.36 6.92 -2.41
C VAL A 99 12.49 8.09 -1.47
N VAL A 100 13.72 8.42 -1.11
CA VAL A 100 14.01 9.49 -0.16
C VAL A 100 14.71 10.64 -0.88
N TYR A 101 14.11 11.81 -0.83
CA TYR A 101 14.74 13.04 -1.27
C TYR A 101 15.60 13.59 -0.13
N ILE A 102 16.88 13.74 -0.40
CA ILE A 102 17.87 14.29 0.55
C ILE A 102 18.17 15.71 0.08
N GLY A 103 17.86 16.68 0.92
CA GLY A 103 18.07 18.10 0.63
C GLY A 103 19.03 18.76 1.60
N ASN A 104 19.37 20.00 1.30
CA ASN A 104 20.25 20.84 2.13
C ASN A 104 21.53 20.11 2.59
N HIS A 105 22.24 19.50 1.64
CA HIS A 105 23.49 18.76 1.92
C HIS A 105 23.34 17.67 2.99
N GLY A 106 22.20 16.95 3.00
CA GLY A 106 21.94 15.85 3.96
C GLY A 106 21.21 16.27 5.23
N LEU A 107 20.91 17.55 5.42
CA LEU A 107 20.27 18.07 6.64
C LEU A 107 18.75 17.88 6.65
N THR A 108 18.14 17.78 5.48
CA THR A 108 16.69 17.59 5.34
C THR A 108 16.39 16.36 4.50
N ASN A 109 15.24 15.72 4.77
CA ASN A 109 14.78 14.61 3.95
C ASN A 109 13.25 14.60 3.84
N LYS A 110 12.74 14.02 2.74
CA LYS A 110 11.33 13.69 2.56
C LYS A 110 11.22 12.28 2.02
N ILE A 111 10.41 11.45 2.67
CA ILE A 111 10.25 10.04 2.36
C ILE A 111 8.99 9.85 1.54
N TYR A 112 9.10 9.15 0.42
CA TYR A 112 7.99 8.73 -0.42
C TYR A 112 7.94 7.21 -0.46
N TYR A 113 6.74 6.63 -0.68
CA TYR A 113 6.57 5.19 -0.72
C TYR A 113 5.52 4.76 -1.73
N VAL A 114 5.63 3.50 -2.13
CA VAL A 114 4.60 2.77 -2.88
C VAL A 114 4.54 1.31 -2.44
N GLU A 115 3.32 0.82 -2.27
CA GLU A 115 3.04 -0.58 -2.00
C GLU A 115 3.03 -1.33 -3.34
N LEU A 116 4.03 -2.20 -3.56
CA LEU A 116 4.17 -3.02 -4.75
C LEU A 116 3.64 -4.42 -4.46
N THR A 117 2.32 -4.56 -4.43
CA THR A 117 1.65 -5.85 -4.26
C THR A 117 1.67 -6.66 -5.56
N PRO A 118 1.49 -8.00 -5.52
CA PRO A 118 1.50 -8.84 -6.73
C PRO A 118 0.56 -8.39 -7.84
N VAL A 119 -0.67 -7.96 -7.51
CA VAL A 119 -1.62 -7.42 -8.52
C VAL A 119 -1.07 -6.17 -9.19
N LYS A 120 -0.55 -5.23 -8.40
CA LYS A 120 0.03 -3.99 -8.92
C LYS A 120 1.28 -4.24 -9.74
N LEU A 121 2.15 -5.14 -9.28
CA LEU A 121 3.36 -5.52 -10.01
C LEU A 121 3.05 -6.14 -11.37
N ARG A 122 2.06 -7.05 -11.44
CA ARG A 122 1.60 -7.61 -12.71
C ARG A 122 1.14 -6.54 -13.68
N LYS A 123 0.29 -5.62 -13.23
CA LYS A 123 -0.18 -4.49 -14.06
C LYS A 123 0.97 -3.62 -14.56
N LEU A 124 1.90 -3.26 -13.69
CA LEU A 124 3.07 -2.48 -14.07
C LEU A 124 3.91 -3.20 -15.14
N LEU A 125 4.10 -4.52 -15.00
CA LEU A 125 4.86 -5.32 -15.96
C LEU A 125 4.11 -5.51 -17.29
N GLU A 126 2.79 -5.68 -17.27
CA GLU A 126 1.96 -5.73 -18.48
C GLU A 126 1.99 -4.38 -19.23
N GLU A 127 1.87 -3.28 -18.52
CA GLU A 127 1.97 -1.94 -19.09
C GLU A 127 3.37 -1.59 -19.61
N ALA A 128 4.42 -2.19 -19.04
CA ALA A 128 5.79 -1.99 -19.50
C ALA A 128 6.03 -2.58 -20.91
N LYS A 129 5.21 -3.55 -21.36
CA LYS A 129 5.29 -4.13 -22.70
C LYS A 129 6.70 -4.53 -23.15
N GLY A 130 7.48 -5.09 -22.23
CA GLY A 130 8.86 -5.51 -22.49
C GLY A 130 9.92 -4.41 -22.42
N GLN A 131 9.57 -3.20 -22.01
CA GLN A 131 10.54 -2.13 -21.74
C GLN A 131 11.43 -2.50 -20.56
N ASP A 132 12.69 -2.02 -20.56
CA ASP A 132 13.64 -2.26 -19.47
C ASP A 132 13.28 -1.51 -18.18
N HIS A 133 12.45 -0.48 -18.27
CA HIS A 133 12.05 0.35 -17.15
C HIS A 133 10.56 0.68 -17.19
N LYS A 134 9.98 0.87 -16.01
CA LYS A 134 8.61 1.36 -15.82
C LYS A 134 8.58 2.49 -14.80
N THR A 135 7.82 3.53 -15.09
CA THR A 135 7.57 4.60 -14.11
C THR A 135 6.55 4.12 -13.07
N VAL A 136 6.90 4.29 -11.81
CA VAL A 136 6.02 4.10 -10.65
C VAL A 136 5.78 5.44 -9.98
N TYR A 137 4.59 5.61 -9.39
CA TYR A 137 4.23 6.82 -8.66
C TYR A 137 4.22 6.51 -7.17
N LEU A 138 4.89 7.38 -6.41
CA LEU A 138 5.02 7.26 -4.97
C LEU A 138 4.36 8.46 -4.31
N LYS A 139 3.67 8.22 -3.21
CA LYS A 139 3.06 9.24 -2.35
C LYS A 139 3.93 9.48 -1.11
N GLU A 140 3.77 10.63 -0.48
CA GLU A 140 4.48 10.96 0.76
C GLU A 140 4.21 9.92 1.86
N PHE A 141 5.27 9.47 2.53
CA PHE A 141 5.16 8.56 3.66
C PHE A 141 4.67 9.32 4.90
N PRO A 142 3.58 8.89 5.54
CA PRO A 142 2.96 9.70 6.59
C PRO A 142 3.83 9.83 7.83
N ALA A 143 3.72 10.97 8.52
CA ALA A 143 4.36 11.15 9.82
C ALA A 143 3.66 10.34 10.93
N ASP A 144 2.35 10.12 10.83
CA ASP A 144 1.54 9.42 11.83
C ASP A 144 1.89 7.93 11.92
N ASN A 145 2.20 7.44 13.13
CA ASN A 145 2.67 6.09 13.37
C ASN A 145 1.59 5.01 13.17
N ASN A 146 0.33 5.33 13.43
CA ASN A 146 -0.78 4.40 13.18
C ASN A 146 -1.01 4.24 11.67
N LYS A 147 -0.89 5.33 10.91
CA LYS A 147 -0.97 5.27 9.45
C LYS A 147 0.19 4.45 8.86
N LYS A 148 1.44 4.64 9.35
CA LYS A 148 2.59 3.81 8.95
C LYS A 148 2.31 2.33 9.19
N THR A 149 1.88 1.98 10.40
CA THR A 149 1.55 0.60 10.76
C THR A 149 0.43 0.04 9.89
N THR A 150 -0.60 0.83 9.61
CA THR A 150 -1.72 0.46 8.73
C THR A 150 -1.24 0.15 7.31
N ILE A 151 -0.33 0.96 6.75
CA ILE A 151 0.27 0.73 5.43
C ILE A 151 0.97 -0.63 5.39
N PHE A 152 1.86 -0.89 6.34
CA PHE A 152 2.59 -2.16 6.39
C PHE A 152 1.67 -3.36 6.60
N LEU A 153 0.67 -3.24 7.47
CA LEU A 153 -0.29 -4.32 7.74
C LEU A 153 -1.15 -4.63 6.50
N ASN A 154 -1.68 -3.60 5.84
CA ASN A 154 -2.49 -3.76 4.63
C ASN A 154 -1.66 -4.34 3.48
N CYS A 155 -0.46 -3.83 3.26
CA CYS A 155 0.44 -4.35 2.23
C CYS A 155 0.76 -5.83 2.47
N LEU A 156 1.15 -6.21 3.70
CA LEU A 156 1.42 -7.61 4.06
C LEU A 156 0.21 -8.51 3.78
N GLN A 157 -0.98 -8.11 4.24
CA GLN A 157 -2.19 -8.93 4.06
C GLN A 157 -2.61 -9.06 2.59
N ASN A 158 -2.47 -7.98 1.82
CA ASN A 158 -2.74 -8.03 0.38
C ASN A 158 -1.72 -8.92 -0.33
N CYS A 159 -0.42 -8.79 -0.02
CA CYS A 159 0.61 -9.66 -0.57
C CYS A 159 0.34 -11.13 -0.24
N GLN A 160 -0.01 -11.46 1.01
CA GLN A 160 -0.37 -12.83 1.41
C GLN A 160 -1.57 -13.38 0.64
N ARG A 161 -2.64 -12.58 0.46
CA ARG A 161 -3.83 -13.00 -0.30
C ARG A 161 -3.55 -13.15 -1.80
N GLN A 162 -2.65 -12.35 -2.33
CA GLN A 162 -2.33 -12.30 -3.76
C GLN A 162 -1.22 -13.29 -4.17
N SER A 163 -0.34 -13.70 -3.24
CA SER A 163 0.78 -14.60 -3.52
C SER A 163 0.37 -16.06 -3.77
N ASN A 164 -0.81 -16.46 -3.28
CA ASN A 164 -1.30 -17.82 -3.46
C ASN A 164 -1.82 -18.10 -4.88
N ILE A 165 -1.89 -17.10 -5.74
CA ILE A 165 -2.42 -17.22 -7.09
C ILE A 165 -1.27 -17.38 -8.06
N LYS A 166 -1.08 -18.61 -8.53
CA LYS A 166 -0.04 -19.00 -9.48
C LYS A 166 -0.38 -18.66 -10.94
N GLU A 167 -1.58 -18.19 -11.21
CA GLU A 167 -2.02 -17.90 -12.56
C GLU A 167 -1.40 -16.59 -13.06
N GLU A 168 -0.93 -16.61 -14.30
CA GLU A 168 -0.34 -15.43 -14.95
C GLU A 168 -1.38 -14.33 -15.22
N LYS A 169 -2.64 -14.72 -15.42
CA LYS A 169 -3.76 -13.80 -15.69
C LYS A 169 -4.70 -13.70 -14.51
N LEU A 170 -5.02 -12.47 -14.12
CA LEU A 170 -6.07 -12.20 -13.14
C LEU A 170 -7.45 -12.31 -13.79
N PHE A 171 -8.43 -12.82 -13.03
CA PHE A 171 -9.81 -12.86 -13.49
C PHE A 171 -10.47 -11.49 -13.46
N THR A 172 -11.31 -11.23 -14.44
CA THR A 172 -12.21 -10.09 -14.44
C THR A 172 -13.56 -10.46 -13.79
N LEU A 173 -14.27 -9.48 -13.25
CA LEU A 173 -15.63 -9.69 -12.76
C LEU A 173 -16.56 -10.28 -13.83
N LYS A 174 -16.39 -9.83 -15.08
CA LYS A 174 -17.19 -10.30 -16.21
C LYS A 174 -16.97 -11.78 -16.49
N GLU A 175 -15.73 -12.25 -16.46
CA GLU A 175 -15.39 -13.67 -16.66
C GLU A 175 -15.98 -14.54 -15.57
N LEU A 176 -15.82 -14.20 -14.29
CA LEU A 176 -16.35 -14.96 -13.16
C LEU A 176 -17.88 -14.95 -13.10
N SER A 177 -18.49 -13.83 -13.47
CA SER A 177 -19.96 -13.73 -13.55
C SER A 177 -20.51 -14.56 -14.68
N ALA A 178 -19.88 -14.54 -15.86
CA ALA A 178 -20.29 -15.35 -17.01
C ALA A 178 -20.18 -16.86 -16.76
N GLN A 179 -19.19 -17.28 -15.95
CA GLN A 179 -19.04 -18.67 -15.50
C GLN A 179 -20.06 -19.07 -14.40
N GLY A 180 -20.81 -18.12 -13.84
CA GLY A 180 -21.77 -18.36 -12.76
C GLY A 180 -21.17 -18.75 -11.42
N VAL A 181 -19.84 -18.62 -11.24
CA VAL A 181 -19.09 -19.03 -10.05
C VAL A 181 -18.93 -17.92 -9.01
N LEU A 182 -19.17 -16.67 -9.37
CA LEU A 182 -19.06 -15.54 -8.44
C LEU A 182 -20.16 -15.61 -7.36
N GLU A 183 -19.74 -15.56 -6.09
CA GLU A 183 -20.65 -15.45 -4.95
C GLU A 183 -20.78 -13.98 -4.51
N ASN A 184 -19.65 -13.34 -4.19
CA ASN A 184 -19.58 -11.96 -3.73
C ASN A 184 -18.29 -11.29 -4.19
N VAL A 185 -18.26 -9.96 -4.16
CA VAL A 185 -17.05 -9.16 -4.22
C VAL A 185 -16.74 -8.66 -2.82
N VAL A 186 -15.48 -8.83 -2.40
CA VAL A 186 -15.00 -8.49 -1.05
C VAL A 186 -13.90 -7.46 -1.15
N ILE A 187 -13.95 -6.46 -0.29
CA ILE A 187 -12.92 -5.47 -0.10
C ILE A 187 -12.39 -5.62 1.33
N PRO A 188 -11.30 -6.35 1.55
CA PRO A 188 -10.73 -6.46 2.88
C PRO A 188 -9.97 -5.18 3.24
N VAL A 189 -10.28 -4.61 4.38
CA VAL A 189 -9.61 -3.43 4.93
C VAL A 189 -9.13 -3.75 6.34
N SER A 190 -7.91 -3.36 6.65
CA SER A 190 -7.32 -3.49 7.98
C SER A 190 -6.70 -2.17 8.41
N GLY A 191 -6.64 -1.95 9.72
CA GLY A 191 -6.01 -0.76 10.26
C GLY A 191 -5.74 -0.89 11.75
N VAL A 192 -5.04 0.10 12.28
CA VAL A 192 -4.63 0.18 13.68
C VAL A 192 -5.22 1.43 14.31
N GLY A 193 -5.67 1.31 15.58
CA GLY A 193 -6.29 2.40 16.32
C GLY A 193 -7.79 2.55 16.04
N LYS A 194 -8.35 3.71 16.40
CA LYS A 194 -9.74 4.06 16.09
C LYS A 194 -9.81 4.47 14.62
N MET A 195 -10.24 3.56 13.78
CA MET A 195 -10.40 3.79 12.34
C MET A 195 -11.87 3.71 11.97
N ASP A 196 -12.36 4.75 11.30
CA ASP A 196 -13.64 4.69 10.59
C ASP A 196 -13.46 3.79 9.35
N PRO A 197 -14.19 2.67 9.22
CA PRO A 197 -14.07 1.78 8.08
C PRO A 197 -14.32 2.47 6.74
N GLN A 198 -15.19 3.47 6.70
CA GLN A 198 -15.46 4.23 5.48
C GLN A 198 -14.27 5.09 5.06
N MET A 199 -13.63 5.76 6.04
CA MET A 199 -12.41 6.55 5.77
C MET A 199 -11.23 5.65 5.39
N ALA A 200 -11.18 4.43 5.89
CA ALA A 200 -10.17 3.47 5.50
C ALA A 200 -10.26 3.06 4.02
N LEU A 201 -11.47 2.89 3.51
CA LEU A 201 -11.71 2.61 2.09
C LEU A 201 -11.28 3.76 1.17
N VAL A 202 -11.39 5.00 1.66
CA VAL A 202 -11.06 6.19 0.88
C VAL A 202 -9.57 6.52 0.90
N LYS A 203 -8.90 6.31 2.05
CA LYS A 203 -7.50 6.76 2.27
C LYS A 203 -6.44 5.71 1.93
N ASN A 204 -6.83 4.45 1.82
CA ASN A 204 -5.88 3.37 1.52
C ASN A 204 -6.04 2.89 0.07
N GLU A 205 -4.98 2.35 -0.48
CA GLU A 205 -5.07 1.59 -1.73
C GLU A 205 -5.87 0.32 -1.46
N ILE A 206 -6.90 0.08 -2.24
CA ILE A 206 -7.79 -1.07 -2.07
C ILE A 206 -7.71 -2.02 -3.25
N TYR A 207 -7.92 -3.30 -2.96
CA TYR A 207 -7.99 -4.36 -3.95
C TYR A 207 -9.34 -5.07 -3.84
N LEU A 208 -9.92 -5.41 -4.98
CA LEU A 208 -11.14 -6.19 -5.05
C LEU A 208 -10.80 -7.68 -5.11
N TYR A 209 -11.54 -8.46 -4.36
CA TYR A 209 -11.42 -9.92 -4.35
C TYR A 209 -12.77 -10.55 -4.65
N ALA A 210 -12.77 -11.58 -5.49
CA ALA A 210 -13.93 -12.42 -5.71
C ALA A 210 -13.99 -13.53 -4.68
N LYS A 211 -15.16 -13.71 -4.04
CA LYS A 211 -15.49 -14.92 -3.34
C LYS A 211 -16.18 -15.87 -4.32
N ILE A 212 -15.59 -17.03 -4.53
CA ILE A 212 -16.08 -18.05 -5.46
C ILE A 212 -16.91 -19.08 -4.69
N LYS A 213 -18.03 -19.49 -5.26
CA LYS A 213 -18.91 -20.52 -4.68
C LYS A 213 -18.12 -21.79 -4.37
N GLY A 214 -18.26 -22.28 -3.14
CA GLY A 214 -17.58 -23.49 -2.68
C GLY A 214 -16.08 -23.32 -2.37
N SER A 215 -15.51 -22.10 -2.47
CA SER A 215 -14.13 -21.81 -2.11
C SER A 215 -14.04 -20.96 -0.85
N THR A 216 -13.06 -21.23 -0.01
CA THR A 216 -12.70 -20.40 1.14
C THR A 216 -11.64 -19.36 0.78
N ILE A 217 -11.04 -19.48 -0.40
CA ILE A 217 -9.95 -18.60 -0.86
C ILE A 217 -10.55 -17.43 -1.65
N LEU A 218 -10.14 -16.23 -1.31
CA LEU A 218 -10.47 -15.02 -2.06
C LEU A 218 -9.53 -14.90 -3.26
N GLN A 219 -10.09 -14.74 -4.46
CA GLN A 219 -9.30 -14.50 -5.66
C GLN A 219 -9.19 -13.01 -5.96
N PRO A 220 -8.00 -12.44 -6.12
CA PRO A 220 -7.87 -11.04 -6.51
C PRO A 220 -8.40 -10.84 -7.93
N LEU A 221 -9.05 -9.70 -8.12
CA LEU A 221 -9.56 -9.26 -9.40
C LEU A 221 -8.58 -8.33 -10.09
N ASP A 222 -8.64 -8.31 -11.42
CA ASP A 222 -7.85 -7.41 -12.26
C ASP A 222 -8.41 -5.97 -12.23
N ILE A 223 -8.72 -5.46 -11.05
CA ILE A 223 -9.22 -4.09 -10.87
C ILE A 223 -8.58 -3.49 -9.64
N ILE A 224 -7.87 -2.37 -9.84
CA ILE A 224 -7.47 -1.48 -8.75
C ILE A 224 -8.36 -0.25 -8.87
N PRO A 225 -9.32 -0.04 -7.98
CA PRO A 225 -10.20 1.11 -8.03
C PRO A 225 -9.39 2.41 -7.91
N GLN A 226 -9.62 3.34 -8.82
CA GLN A 226 -9.00 4.67 -8.81
C GLN A 226 -9.82 5.64 -7.95
N ASP A 227 -11.15 5.50 -8.04
CA ASP A 227 -12.11 6.32 -7.32
C ASP A 227 -13.17 5.45 -6.64
N ILE A 228 -13.45 5.76 -5.38
CA ILE A 228 -14.50 5.09 -4.63
C ILE A 228 -15.57 6.11 -4.29
N HIS A 229 -16.76 5.88 -4.79
CA HIS A 229 -17.95 6.59 -4.37
C HIS A 229 -18.73 5.70 -3.40
N MET A 230 -18.80 6.12 -2.12
CA MET A 230 -19.63 5.43 -1.15
C MET A 230 -20.99 6.07 -1.08
N GLN A 231 -22.03 5.26 -1.25
CA GLN A 231 -23.41 5.64 -1.04
C GLN A 231 -23.99 4.74 0.05
N GLN A 232 -24.44 5.34 1.14
CA GLN A 232 -25.11 4.64 2.24
C GLN A 232 -26.59 5.03 2.23
N SER A 233 -27.47 4.03 2.13
CA SER A 233 -28.89 4.21 2.43
C SER A 233 -29.07 4.03 3.93
N MET A 234 -29.69 4.99 4.58
CA MET A 234 -30.00 4.94 6.00
C MET A 234 -31.51 4.94 6.15
N ASP A 235 -32.04 3.93 6.84
CA ASP A 235 -33.42 3.96 7.33
C ASP A 235 -33.44 4.82 8.61
N ALA A 236 -33.51 6.13 8.40
CA ALA A 236 -33.57 7.07 9.50
C ALA A 236 -34.69 8.07 9.26
N LEU A 237 -35.32 8.50 10.35
CA LEU A 237 -36.32 9.54 10.33
C LEU A 237 -35.63 10.89 10.51
N ILE A 238 -35.84 11.82 9.58
CA ILE A 238 -35.49 13.21 9.82
C ILE A 238 -36.74 13.93 10.34
N THR A 239 -36.66 14.36 11.59
CA THR A 239 -37.72 15.13 12.23
C THR A 239 -37.30 16.60 12.38
N ILE A 240 -38.22 17.51 12.11
CA ILE A 240 -38.06 18.94 12.38
C ILE A 240 -39.27 19.37 13.21
N ASN A 241 -39.05 19.88 14.41
CA ASN A 241 -40.11 20.25 15.36
C ASN A 241 -41.12 19.11 15.59
N ASP A 242 -40.58 17.89 15.87
CA ASP A 242 -41.34 16.65 16.11
C ASP A 242 -42.22 16.16 14.91
N LYS A 243 -42.11 16.80 13.77
CA LYS A 243 -42.75 16.33 12.52
C LYS A 243 -41.76 15.57 11.68
N VAL A 244 -42.17 14.39 11.21
CA VAL A 244 -41.35 13.58 10.27
C VAL A 244 -41.28 14.32 8.94
N PHE A 245 -40.05 14.63 8.51
CA PHE A 245 -39.80 15.37 7.28
C PHE A 245 -39.39 14.44 6.12
N TYR A 246 -38.58 13.44 6.39
CA TYR A 246 -38.18 12.41 5.43
C TYR A 246 -38.09 11.05 6.09
N THR A 247 -38.50 10.01 5.35
CA THR A 247 -38.43 8.61 5.79
C THR A 247 -37.35 7.82 5.05
N ASN A 248 -36.95 8.26 3.84
CA ASN A 248 -35.88 7.61 3.06
C ASN A 248 -35.02 8.68 2.40
N TYR A 249 -33.73 8.66 2.66
CA TYR A 249 -32.76 9.54 2.03
C TYR A 249 -31.43 8.85 1.78
N LYS A 250 -30.71 9.35 0.79
CA LYS A 250 -29.38 8.85 0.44
C LYS A 250 -28.34 9.90 0.88
N VAL A 251 -27.35 9.46 1.64
CA VAL A 251 -26.20 10.28 1.97
C VAL A 251 -25.04 9.87 1.08
N THR A 252 -24.53 10.81 0.28
CA THR A 252 -23.35 10.59 -0.56
C THR A 252 -22.22 11.40 0.01
N LYS A 253 -21.09 10.74 0.39
CA LYS A 253 -19.84 11.40 0.73
C LYS A 253 -18.89 11.28 -0.44
N SER A 254 -18.33 12.39 -0.89
CA SER A 254 -17.24 12.40 -1.86
C SER A 254 -15.90 12.32 -1.14
N ALA A 255 -14.94 11.64 -1.75
CA ALA A 255 -13.58 11.51 -1.23
C ALA A 255 -12.72 12.77 -1.42
N LYS A 256 -13.21 13.77 -2.12
CA LYS A 256 -12.54 15.07 -2.25
C LYS A 256 -12.81 15.89 -1.01
N GLU A 257 -11.90 15.82 -0.06
CA GLU A 257 -11.73 16.87 0.92
C GLU A 257 -10.72 17.88 0.38
N THR A 258 -11.14 19.11 0.46
CA THR A 258 -10.31 20.31 0.40
C THR A 258 -9.22 20.29 1.45
#